data_c89743fb7a0be5efdf7baf1f7f124b7c
#
_entry.id   c89743fb7a0be5efdf7baf1f7f124b7c
#
_cell.length_a   1.000
_cell.length_b   1.000
_cell.length_c   1.000
_cell.angle_alpha   90.00
_cell.angle_beta   90.00
_cell.angle_gamma   90.00
#
_symmetry.space_group_name_H-M   'P 1'
#
loop_
_entity.id
_entity.type
_entity.pdbx_description
1 polymer ?
#
loop_
_entity_poly.entity_id
_entity_poly.type
_entity_poly.pdbx_seq_one_letter_code
_entity_poly.pdbx_strand_id
1 'polypeptide(L)'
;MGFYSVLYGLIASGVALVVLFAVLDKGVSRVKADGNKGGRLRWILRSTHDEFFSLTNFQFLTWTIIFLFSLLWVYLVRVQGGLLGPIPTLPTETLALMGINTASALGSAAITISHPTEPTEEDNKHKDSFWYMLYLDGSPDLSRVQLFAWTVFSVIIYVAILFTQMFGHYIWGLGPISLQSLTIPNVDPSLVILMGLSHSAHIGVKYAKVTSKNGKPSPSPPITPRV
;
A
#
# COMPACT_ATOMS: atom_id res chain seq x y z
N MET A 1 24.89 3.82 -23.36
CA MET A 1 24.74 3.59 -21.93
C MET A 1 25.10 2.15 -21.64
N GLY A 2 25.96 1.87 -20.65
CA GLY A 2 26.41 0.51 -20.36
C GLY A 2 25.49 -0.21 -19.39
N PHE A 3 25.44 -1.54 -19.47
CA PHE A 3 24.74 -2.43 -18.52
C PHE A 3 25.05 -2.09 -17.05
N TYR A 4 26.30 -1.79 -16.77
CA TYR A 4 26.75 -1.42 -15.42
C TYR A 4 26.09 -0.16 -14.87
N SER A 5 25.72 0.82 -15.69
CA SER A 5 25.03 2.04 -15.22
C SER A 5 23.62 1.71 -14.73
N VAL A 6 22.91 0.83 -15.42
CA VAL A 6 21.56 0.38 -15.02
C VAL A 6 21.63 -0.42 -13.72
N LEU A 7 22.60 -1.32 -13.61
CA LEU A 7 22.83 -2.11 -12.41
C LEU A 7 23.24 -1.22 -11.20
N TYR A 8 24.11 -0.25 -11.44
CA TYR A 8 24.52 0.69 -10.39
C TYR A 8 23.33 1.53 -9.91
N GLY A 9 22.48 2.01 -10.83
CA GLY A 9 21.25 2.72 -10.50
C GLY A 9 20.30 1.87 -9.66
N LEU A 10 20.16 0.58 -10.00
CA LEU A 10 19.35 -0.38 -9.24
C LEU A 10 19.85 -0.54 -7.79
N ILE A 11 21.15 -0.80 -7.64
CA ILE A 11 21.77 -0.99 -6.31
C ILE A 11 21.66 0.30 -5.49
N ALA A 12 22.00 1.45 -6.07
CA ALA A 12 21.97 2.74 -5.40
C ALA A 12 20.56 3.13 -4.96
N SER A 13 19.54 2.90 -5.79
CA SER A 13 18.15 3.15 -5.44
C SER A 13 17.66 2.23 -4.32
N GLY A 14 18.04 0.96 -4.35
CA GLY A 14 17.75 0.01 -3.27
C GLY A 14 18.38 0.42 -1.95
N VAL A 15 19.66 0.79 -1.96
CA VAL A 15 20.38 1.28 -0.77
C VAL A 15 19.74 2.57 -0.23
N ALA A 16 19.41 3.53 -1.10
CA ALA A 16 18.78 4.77 -0.69
C ALA A 16 17.43 4.55 -0.02
N LEU A 17 16.60 3.61 -0.52
CA LEU A 17 15.36 3.23 0.12
C LEU A 17 15.57 2.59 1.49
N VAL A 18 16.53 1.67 1.60
CA VAL A 18 16.86 1.05 2.90
C VAL A 18 17.29 2.12 3.91
N VAL A 19 18.13 3.08 3.49
CA VAL A 19 18.56 4.20 4.34
C VAL A 19 17.36 5.07 4.73
N LEU A 20 16.48 5.41 3.78
CA LEU A 20 15.27 6.19 4.05
C LEU A 20 14.40 5.47 5.11
N PHE A 21 14.15 4.17 4.93
CA PHE A 21 13.39 3.39 5.91
C PHE A 21 14.07 3.31 7.27
N ALA A 22 15.39 3.17 7.31
CA ALA A 22 16.15 3.16 8.56
C ALA A 22 16.08 4.51 9.30
N VAL A 23 16.11 5.63 8.56
CA VAL A 23 15.96 6.98 9.13
C VAL A 23 14.54 7.21 9.65
N LEU A 24 13.54 6.85 8.87
CA LEU A 24 12.12 6.92 9.29
C LEU A 24 11.89 6.05 10.53
N ASP A 25 12.46 4.87 10.55
CA ASP A 25 12.38 3.94 11.67
C ASP A 25 12.98 4.53 12.96
N LYS A 26 14.14 5.17 12.87
CA LYS A 26 14.75 5.90 14.02
C LYS A 26 13.93 7.12 14.43
N GLY A 27 13.31 7.83 13.48
CA GLY A 27 12.44 8.97 13.76
C GLY A 27 11.21 8.58 14.57
N VAL A 28 10.52 7.54 14.10
CA VAL A 28 9.30 7.01 14.75
C VAL A 28 9.60 6.44 16.13
N SER A 29 10.76 5.81 16.34
CA SER A 29 11.12 5.26 17.65
C SER A 29 11.37 6.32 18.73
N ARG A 30 11.75 7.54 18.35
CA ARG A 30 11.90 8.66 19.31
C ARG A 30 10.56 9.19 19.82
N VAL A 31 9.52 9.07 19.03
CA VAL A 31 8.16 9.53 19.39
C VAL A 31 7.44 8.52 20.29
N LYS A 32 7.83 7.25 20.26
CA LYS A 32 7.16 6.17 20.99
C LYS A 32 8.07 5.59 22.10
N ALA A 33 8.29 6.37 23.15
CA ALA A 33 8.98 5.92 24.39
C ALA A 33 8.12 4.99 25.27
N ASP A 34 6.90 4.59 24.84
CA ASP A 34 5.96 3.80 25.62
C ASP A 34 5.89 2.34 25.13
N GLY A 35 6.48 1.50 25.92
CA GLY A 35 6.19 0.10 26.32
C GLY A 35 5.84 -0.98 25.29
N ASN A 36 5.59 -0.72 24.03
CA ASN A 36 5.08 -1.76 23.10
C ASN A 36 6.20 -2.37 22.25
N LYS A 37 6.55 -3.63 22.54
CA LYS A 37 7.66 -4.42 21.92
C LYS A 37 7.42 -4.88 20.48
N GLY A 38 6.43 -4.33 19.76
CA GLY A 38 6.17 -4.67 18.36
C GLY A 38 7.17 -4.02 17.39
N GLY A 39 7.68 -4.80 16.43
CA GLY A 39 8.56 -4.29 15.37
C GLY A 39 7.94 -3.11 14.62
N ARG A 40 8.75 -2.12 14.28
CA ARG A 40 8.38 -0.77 13.85
C ARG A 40 7.60 -0.71 12.53
N LEU A 41 7.92 -1.57 11.58
CA LEU A 41 7.16 -1.73 10.34
C LEU A 41 5.71 -2.21 10.60
N ARG A 42 5.50 -3.01 11.63
CA ARG A 42 4.17 -3.43 12.08
C ARG A 42 3.29 -2.26 12.48
N TRP A 43 3.87 -1.20 13.05
CA TRP A 43 3.11 -0.04 13.48
C TRP A 43 2.57 0.78 12.30
N ILE A 44 3.35 0.95 11.22
CA ILE A 44 2.89 1.65 10.00
C ILE A 44 1.75 0.88 9.31
N LEU A 45 1.82 -0.45 9.37
CA LEU A 45 0.81 -1.33 8.76
C LEU A 45 -0.44 -1.50 9.63
N ARG A 46 -0.37 -1.14 10.92
CA ARG A 46 -1.52 -1.21 11.83
C ARG A 46 -2.43 0.00 11.66
N SER A 47 -3.73 -0.24 11.77
CA SER A 47 -4.70 0.83 11.94
C SER A 47 -4.43 1.54 13.27
N THR A 48 -4.48 2.88 13.26
CA THR A 48 -4.26 3.71 14.45
C THR A 48 -5.32 3.46 15.56
N HIS A 49 -6.48 2.93 15.18
CA HIS A 49 -7.61 2.72 16.09
C HIS A 49 -7.77 1.26 16.55
N ASP A 50 -7.59 0.30 15.63
CA ASP A 50 -7.98 -1.08 15.90
C ASP A 50 -6.78 -1.98 16.25
N GLU A 51 -5.55 -1.45 16.21
CA GLU A 51 -4.28 -2.18 16.42
C GLU A 51 -4.07 -3.38 15.47
N PHE A 52 -4.97 -3.63 14.49
CA PHE A 52 -4.87 -4.69 13.49
C PHE A 52 -4.15 -4.23 12.24
N PHE A 53 -3.61 -5.20 11.47
CA PHE A 53 -3.05 -4.92 10.17
C PHE A 53 -4.13 -4.40 9.20
N SER A 54 -3.89 -3.22 8.64
CA SER A 54 -4.78 -2.59 7.67
C SER A 54 -4.34 -2.91 6.24
N LEU A 55 -5.23 -3.54 5.48
CA LEU A 55 -4.99 -3.82 4.05
C LEU A 55 -4.76 -2.53 3.25
N THR A 56 -5.47 -1.46 3.58
CA THR A 56 -5.33 -0.16 2.91
C THR A 56 -3.97 0.46 3.19
N ASN A 57 -3.48 0.40 4.45
CA ASN A 57 -2.15 0.89 4.79
C ASN A 57 -1.06 0.06 4.10
N PHE A 58 -1.25 -1.26 4.01
CA PHE A 58 -0.35 -2.14 3.28
C PHE A 58 -0.26 -1.74 1.79
N GLN A 59 -1.38 -1.52 1.14
CA GLN A 59 -1.40 -1.11 -0.27
C GLN A 59 -0.76 0.26 -0.48
N PHE A 60 -1.14 1.24 0.33
CA PHE A 60 -0.55 2.58 0.27
C PHE A 60 0.97 2.54 0.42
N LEU A 61 1.47 1.80 1.42
CA LEU A 61 2.90 1.65 1.64
C LEU A 61 3.59 0.94 0.47
N THR A 62 3.01 -0.15 -0.02
CA THR A 62 3.55 -0.92 -1.14
C THR A 62 3.72 -0.05 -2.39
N TRP A 63 2.68 0.68 -2.79
CA TRP A 63 2.75 1.56 -3.95
C TRP A 63 3.70 2.73 -3.74
N THR A 64 3.74 3.31 -2.55
CA THR A 64 4.69 4.38 -2.21
C THR A 64 6.14 3.91 -2.38
N ILE A 65 6.47 2.73 -1.86
CA ILE A 65 7.81 2.15 -2.00
C ILE A 65 8.17 1.92 -3.46
N ILE A 66 7.27 1.31 -4.23
CA ILE A 66 7.51 0.96 -5.63
C ILE A 66 7.70 2.22 -6.48
N PHE A 67 6.89 3.25 -6.28
CA PHE A 67 7.01 4.49 -7.04
C PHE A 67 8.25 5.29 -6.67
N LEU A 68 8.59 5.38 -5.39
CA LEU A 68 9.85 6.01 -4.95
C LEU A 68 11.06 5.27 -5.52
N PHE A 69 11.04 3.94 -5.49
CA PHE A 69 12.08 3.12 -6.08
C PHE A 69 12.22 3.38 -7.58
N SER A 70 11.11 3.35 -8.32
CA SER A 70 11.09 3.57 -9.76
C SER A 70 11.61 4.95 -10.14
N LEU A 71 11.13 5.98 -9.45
CA LEU A 71 11.53 7.36 -9.65
C LEU A 71 13.03 7.53 -9.41
N LEU A 72 13.53 7.00 -8.30
CA LEU A 72 14.93 7.11 -7.94
C LEU A 72 15.81 6.33 -8.91
N TRP A 73 15.41 5.13 -9.31
CA TRP A 73 16.16 4.31 -10.26
C TRP A 73 16.24 4.98 -11.64
N VAL A 74 15.10 5.40 -12.21
CA VAL A 74 15.06 6.11 -13.50
C VAL A 74 15.90 7.39 -13.43
N TYR A 75 15.79 8.17 -12.35
CA TYR A 75 16.55 9.40 -12.17
C TYR A 75 18.06 9.15 -12.11
N LEU A 76 18.51 8.19 -11.30
CA LEU A 76 19.92 7.85 -11.18
C LEU A 76 20.52 7.36 -12.50
N VAL A 77 19.76 6.55 -13.25
CA VAL A 77 20.18 6.08 -14.56
C VAL A 77 20.31 7.23 -15.56
N ARG A 78 19.40 8.21 -15.55
CA ARG A 78 19.51 9.42 -16.38
C ARG A 78 20.73 10.26 -16.03
N VAL A 79 20.97 10.50 -14.74
CA VAL A 79 22.12 11.28 -14.25
C VAL A 79 23.43 10.63 -14.67
N GLN A 80 23.57 9.31 -14.49
CA GLN A 80 24.76 8.57 -14.91
C GLN A 80 24.97 8.58 -16.44
N GLY A 81 23.90 8.70 -17.19
CA GLY A 81 23.96 8.88 -18.64
C GLY A 81 24.29 10.30 -19.11
N GLY A 82 24.54 11.24 -18.18
CA GLY A 82 24.89 12.63 -18.49
C GLY A 82 23.65 13.55 -18.70
N LEU A 83 22.43 13.05 -18.49
CA LEU A 83 21.21 13.86 -18.51
C LEU A 83 20.94 14.46 -17.12
N LEU A 84 21.56 15.59 -16.84
CA LEU A 84 21.23 16.45 -15.70
C LEU A 84 19.98 17.26 -16.05
N GLY A 85 18.83 16.63 -15.98
CA GLY A 85 17.54 17.23 -16.31
C GLY A 85 16.55 17.20 -15.14
N PRO A 86 15.32 17.67 -15.35
CA PRO A 86 14.28 17.63 -14.32
C PRO A 86 13.97 16.18 -13.92
N ILE A 87 13.45 16.04 -12.72
CA ILE A 87 12.96 14.75 -12.21
C ILE A 87 11.93 14.18 -13.19
N PRO A 88 11.96 12.87 -13.49
CA PRO A 88 10.97 12.26 -14.35
C PRO A 88 9.55 12.55 -13.87
N THR A 89 8.68 12.94 -14.78
CA THR A 89 7.27 13.17 -14.46
C THR A 89 6.56 11.85 -14.13
N LEU A 90 5.74 11.86 -13.11
CA LEU A 90 4.87 10.74 -12.80
C LEU A 90 3.71 10.68 -13.78
N PRO A 91 3.42 9.51 -14.38
CA PRO A 91 2.24 9.35 -15.22
C PRO A 91 0.94 9.64 -14.48
N THR A 92 -0.06 10.13 -15.20
CA THR A 92 -1.36 10.51 -14.62
C THR A 92 -2.05 9.33 -13.94
N GLU A 93 -1.97 8.15 -14.52
CA GLU A 93 -2.56 6.91 -13.98
C GLU A 93 -1.90 6.49 -12.68
N THR A 94 -0.59 6.70 -12.58
CA THR A 94 0.17 6.48 -11.33
C THR A 94 -0.30 7.44 -10.23
N LEU A 95 -0.50 8.72 -10.56
CA LEU A 95 -1.04 9.70 -9.61
C LEU A 95 -2.48 9.38 -9.23
N ALA A 96 -3.31 8.95 -10.19
CA ALA A 96 -4.68 8.52 -9.92
C ALA A 96 -4.73 7.32 -8.98
N LEU A 97 -3.85 6.32 -9.18
CA LEU A 97 -3.75 5.17 -8.30
C LEU A 97 -3.34 5.56 -6.86
N MET A 98 -2.37 6.46 -6.72
CA MET A 98 -2.00 7.00 -5.40
C MET A 98 -3.16 7.76 -4.75
N GLY A 99 -3.91 8.54 -5.53
CA GLY A 99 -5.11 9.25 -5.09
C GLY A 99 -6.20 8.31 -4.58
N ILE A 100 -6.49 7.24 -5.32
CA ILE A 100 -7.45 6.20 -4.90
C ILE A 100 -7.01 5.55 -3.59
N ASN A 101 -5.75 5.15 -3.46
CA ASN A 101 -5.22 4.54 -2.24
C ASN A 101 -5.31 5.49 -1.04
N THR A 102 -4.96 6.76 -1.23
CA THR A 102 -5.04 7.79 -0.19
C THR A 102 -6.49 8.02 0.23
N ALA A 103 -7.40 8.20 -0.72
CA ALA A 103 -8.82 8.40 -0.45
C ALA A 103 -9.42 7.20 0.30
N SER A 104 -9.03 5.97 -0.07
CA SER A 104 -9.46 4.75 0.61
C SER A 104 -8.94 4.66 2.04
N ALA A 105 -7.68 5.03 2.26
CA ALA A 105 -7.09 5.06 3.61
C ALA A 105 -7.84 6.06 4.51
N LEU A 106 -8.05 7.28 4.02
CA LEU A 106 -8.78 8.32 4.74
C LEU A 106 -10.25 7.94 4.97
N GLY A 107 -10.94 7.43 3.95
CA GLY A 107 -12.33 6.99 4.06
C GLY A 107 -12.49 5.84 5.08
N SER A 108 -11.61 4.85 5.03
CA SER A 108 -11.61 3.76 6.01
C SER A 108 -11.35 4.27 7.43
N ALA A 109 -10.40 5.18 7.60
CA ALA A 109 -10.11 5.79 8.90
C ALA A 109 -11.30 6.61 9.43
N ALA A 110 -11.92 7.43 8.58
CA ALA A 110 -13.09 8.23 8.94
C ALA A 110 -14.26 7.37 9.43
N ILE A 111 -14.54 6.25 8.76
CA ILE A 111 -15.58 5.30 9.17
C ILE A 111 -15.25 4.71 10.55
N THR A 112 -14.00 4.30 10.78
CA THR A 112 -13.59 3.72 12.07
C THR A 112 -13.67 4.73 13.21
N ILE A 113 -13.28 5.98 12.96
CA ILE A 113 -13.38 7.07 13.97
C ILE A 113 -14.83 7.39 14.30
N SER A 114 -15.68 7.50 13.29
CA SER A 114 -17.11 7.83 13.47
C SER A 114 -17.88 6.72 14.17
N HIS A 115 -17.43 5.49 14.04
CA HIS A 115 -18.09 4.30 14.54
C HIS A 115 -17.08 3.33 15.14
N PRO A 116 -16.56 3.61 16.33
CA PRO A 116 -15.64 2.72 17.00
C PRO A 116 -16.33 1.38 17.29
N THR A 117 -15.74 0.30 16.81
CA THR A 117 -16.23 -1.07 17.08
C THR A 117 -15.24 -1.73 18.03
N GLU A 118 -15.75 -2.23 19.15
CA GLU A 118 -14.91 -2.99 20.07
C GLU A 118 -14.44 -4.30 19.39
N PRO A 119 -13.14 -4.63 19.46
CA PRO A 119 -12.62 -5.87 18.92
C PRO A 119 -13.20 -7.08 19.66
N THR A 120 -13.50 -8.13 18.92
CA THR A 120 -13.97 -9.40 19.53
C THR A 120 -12.80 -10.14 20.18
N GLU A 121 -13.11 -11.11 21.06
CA GLU A 121 -12.06 -11.97 21.66
C GLU A 121 -11.26 -12.73 20.59
N GLU A 122 -11.91 -13.12 19.50
CA GLU A 122 -11.28 -13.83 18.38
C GLU A 122 -10.34 -12.90 17.61
N ASP A 123 -10.72 -11.64 17.43
CA ASP A 123 -9.87 -10.61 16.85
C ASP A 123 -8.58 -10.45 17.67
N ASN A 124 -8.68 -10.43 18.98
CA ASN A 124 -7.52 -10.29 19.88
C ASN A 124 -6.54 -11.46 19.81
N LYS A 125 -7.00 -12.69 19.55
CA LYS A 125 -6.12 -13.86 19.37
C LYS A 125 -5.24 -13.76 18.12
N HIS A 126 -5.73 -13.14 17.06
CA HIS A 126 -5.06 -13.05 15.77
C HIS A 126 -4.42 -11.68 15.48
N LYS A 127 -4.40 -10.80 16.47
CA LYS A 127 -3.90 -9.42 16.41
C LYS A 127 -2.51 -9.28 15.76
N ASP A 128 -1.65 -10.27 15.92
CA ASP A 128 -0.28 -10.25 15.41
C ASP A 128 -0.10 -10.92 14.05
N SER A 129 -1.14 -11.51 13.48
CA SER A 129 -1.07 -12.19 12.20
C SER A 129 -1.22 -11.19 11.04
N PHE A 130 -0.21 -11.14 10.14
CA PHE A 130 -0.30 -10.37 8.90
C PHE A 130 -1.49 -10.77 8.04
N TRP A 131 -1.78 -12.06 7.95
CA TRP A 131 -2.89 -12.59 7.15
C TRP A 131 -4.26 -12.21 7.68
N TYR A 132 -4.35 -11.79 8.96
CA TYR A 132 -5.62 -11.36 9.54
C TYR A 132 -6.21 -10.10 8.87
N MET A 133 -5.38 -9.34 8.12
CA MET A 133 -5.90 -8.22 7.31
C MET A 133 -6.89 -8.65 6.24
N LEU A 134 -6.92 -9.94 5.86
CA LEU A 134 -7.87 -10.52 4.89
C LEU A 134 -9.16 -11.00 5.55
N TYR A 135 -9.22 -10.99 6.88
CA TYR A 135 -10.37 -11.43 7.66
C TYR A 135 -11.22 -10.24 8.10
N LEU A 136 -12.49 -10.50 8.30
CA LEU A 136 -13.45 -9.56 8.85
C LEU A 136 -14.39 -10.33 9.78
N ASP A 137 -14.45 -9.93 11.06
CA ASP A 137 -15.24 -10.61 12.10
C ASP A 137 -14.91 -12.14 12.19
N GLY A 138 -13.61 -12.49 12.16
CA GLY A 138 -13.15 -13.88 12.29
C GLY A 138 -13.31 -14.76 11.04
N SER A 139 -13.89 -14.26 9.95
CA SER A 139 -14.08 -14.99 8.68
C SER A 139 -13.32 -14.32 7.52
N PRO A 140 -12.83 -15.09 6.52
CA PRO A 140 -12.23 -14.53 5.33
C PRO A 140 -13.23 -13.63 4.58
N ASP A 141 -12.82 -12.40 4.26
CA ASP A 141 -13.63 -11.47 3.48
C ASP A 141 -13.19 -11.50 2.02
N LEU A 142 -14.09 -11.92 1.14
CA LEU A 142 -13.83 -12.05 -0.29
C LEU A 142 -13.37 -10.71 -0.90
N SER A 143 -13.95 -9.59 -0.46
CA SER A 143 -13.59 -8.27 -0.99
C SER A 143 -12.16 -7.88 -0.62
N ARG A 144 -11.70 -8.22 0.58
CA ARG A 144 -10.33 -8.01 1.03
C ARG A 144 -9.34 -8.92 0.31
N VAL A 145 -9.70 -10.20 0.14
CA VAL A 145 -8.88 -11.16 -0.62
C VAL A 145 -8.74 -10.70 -2.07
N GLN A 146 -9.83 -10.29 -2.70
CA GLN A 146 -9.82 -9.76 -4.06
C GLN A 146 -8.94 -8.51 -4.18
N LEU A 147 -9.10 -7.56 -3.27
CA LEU A 147 -8.32 -6.32 -3.26
C LEU A 147 -6.81 -6.59 -3.08
N PHE A 148 -6.45 -7.52 -2.19
CA PHE A 148 -5.08 -7.98 -2.02
C PHE A 148 -4.52 -8.64 -3.28
N ALA A 149 -5.28 -9.55 -3.89
CA ALA A 149 -4.89 -10.25 -5.11
C ALA A 149 -4.64 -9.27 -6.27
N TRP A 150 -5.53 -8.29 -6.48
CA TRP A 150 -5.34 -7.25 -7.50
C TRP A 150 -4.11 -6.39 -7.22
N THR A 151 -3.83 -6.08 -5.96
CA THR A 151 -2.62 -5.33 -5.60
C THR A 151 -1.37 -6.09 -5.95
N VAL A 152 -1.28 -7.36 -5.54
CA VAL A 152 -0.12 -8.21 -5.83
C VAL A 152 0.08 -8.38 -7.34
N PHE A 153 -0.99 -8.65 -8.08
CA PHE A 153 -0.96 -8.81 -9.54
C PHE A 153 -0.47 -7.53 -10.22
N SER A 154 -1.02 -6.37 -9.85
CA SER A 154 -0.62 -5.08 -10.42
C SER A 154 0.83 -4.73 -10.12
N VAL A 155 1.30 -5.03 -8.92
CA VAL A 155 2.71 -4.86 -8.52
C VAL A 155 3.63 -5.71 -9.38
N ILE A 156 3.30 -6.99 -9.59
CA ILE A 156 4.10 -7.90 -10.41
C ILE A 156 4.20 -7.38 -11.83
N ILE A 157 3.08 -6.97 -12.44
CA ILE A 157 3.06 -6.41 -13.80
C ILE A 157 3.90 -5.14 -13.86
N TYR A 158 3.70 -4.20 -12.94
CA TYR A 158 4.44 -2.95 -12.91
C TYR A 158 5.94 -3.17 -12.80
N VAL A 159 6.37 -4.02 -11.88
CA VAL A 159 7.77 -4.36 -11.70
C VAL A 159 8.33 -5.05 -12.94
N ALA A 160 7.59 -5.96 -13.58
CA ALA A 160 8.00 -6.60 -14.83
C ALA A 160 8.20 -5.57 -15.96
N ILE A 161 7.29 -4.61 -16.12
CA ILE A 161 7.42 -3.52 -17.12
C ILE A 161 8.65 -2.67 -16.81
N LEU A 162 8.85 -2.28 -15.54
CA LEU A 162 10.00 -1.50 -15.11
C LEU A 162 11.33 -2.21 -15.44
N PHE A 163 11.43 -3.50 -15.10
CA PHE A 163 12.62 -4.31 -15.41
C PHE A 163 12.82 -4.46 -16.92
N THR A 164 11.74 -4.69 -17.67
CA THR A 164 11.80 -4.77 -19.13
C THR A 164 12.30 -3.48 -19.76
N GLN A 165 11.82 -2.32 -19.29
CA GLN A 165 12.31 -1.02 -19.76
C GLN A 165 13.79 -0.81 -19.44
N MET A 166 14.25 -1.23 -18.28
CA MET A 166 15.63 -1.01 -17.84
C MET A 166 16.63 -1.98 -18.44
N PHE A 167 16.27 -3.24 -18.56
CA PHE A 167 17.17 -4.32 -19.00
C PHE A 167 16.84 -4.91 -20.37
N GLY A 168 15.66 -4.63 -20.94
CA GLY A 168 15.20 -5.26 -22.18
C GLY A 168 16.14 -5.06 -23.37
N HIS A 169 16.79 -3.88 -23.46
CA HIS A 169 17.81 -3.62 -24.50
C HIS A 169 19.03 -4.52 -24.39
N TYR A 170 19.39 -4.91 -23.16
CA TYR A 170 20.55 -5.80 -22.93
C TYR A 170 20.19 -7.27 -23.07
N ILE A 171 18.96 -7.64 -22.69
CA ILE A 171 18.53 -9.05 -22.69
C ILE A 171 18.04 -9.46 -24.08
N TRP A 172 17.35 -8.58 -24.80
CA TRP A 172 16.70 -8.88 -26.09
C TRP A 172 17.31 -8.17 -27.29
N GLY A 173 18.43 -7.44 -27.14
CA GLY A 173 19.13 -6.79 -28.22
C GLY A 173 18.35 -5.68 -28.92
N LEU A 174 17.42 -5.00 -28.23
CA LEU A 174 16.55 -3.96 -28.79
C LEU A 174 17.27 -2.65 -29.16
N GLY A 175 18.60 -2.64 -29.24
CA GLY A 175 19.39 -1.46 -29.56
C GLY A 175 19.65 -0.52 -28.35
N PRO A 176 20.36 0.60 -28.54
CA PRO A 176 20.72 1.50 -27.46
C PRO A 176 19.50 2.24 -26.91
N ILE A 177 19.37 2.28 -25.57
CA ILE A 177 18.33 3.05 -24.90
C ILE A 177 18.59 4.54 -25.12
N SER A 178 17.59 5.24 -25.66
CA SER A 178 17.56 6.70 -25.59
C SER A 178 17.27 7.12 -24.15
N LEU A 179 18.19 7.84 -23.53
CA LEU A 179 18.01 8.33 -22.15
C LEU A 179 16.80 9.26 -22.02
N GLN A 180 16.41 9.92 -23.11
CA GLN A 180 15.23 10.79 -23.16
C GLN A 180 13.91 10.01 -23.11
N SER A 181 13.90 8.78 -23.63
CA SER A 181 12.71 7.90 -23.61
C SER A 181 12.55 7.12 -22.29
N LEU A 182 13.55 7.18 -21.41
CA LEU A 182 13.50 6.54 -20.11
C LEU A 182 12.51 7.31 -19.21
N THR A 183 11.31 6.79 -19.09
CA THR A 183 10.23 7.34 -18.25
C THR A 183 9.84 6.35 -17.16
N ILE A 184 9.11 6.81 -16.18
CA ILE A 184 8.48 5.92 -15.20
C ILE A 184 7.38 5.13 -15.94
N PRO A 185 7.31 3.79 -15.76
CA PRO A 185 6.25 2.99 -16.37
C PRO A 185 4.87 3.53 -16.02
N ASN A 186 3.99 3.56 -16.99
CA ASN A 186 2.59 3.86 -16.74
C ASN A 186 1.85 2.63 -16.22
N VAL A 187 0.96 2.83 -15.26
CA VAL A 187 0.03 1.79 -14.81
C VAL A 187 -1.11 1.70 -15.83
N ASP A 188 -1.48 0.50 -16.25
CA ASP A 188 -2.60 0.33 -17.18
C ASP A 188 -3.88 0.95 -16.62
N PRO A 189 -4.59 1.81 -17.39
CA PRO A 189 -5.82 2.44 -16.93
C PRO A 189 -6.89 1.45 -16.46
N SER A 190 -6.95 0.26 -17.05
CA SER A 190 -7.90 -0.79 -16.66
C SER A 190 -7.60 -1.30 -15.24
N LEU A 191 -6.30 -1.42 -14.89
CA LEU A 191 -5.89 -1.80 -13.53
C LEU A 191 -6.27 -0.71 -12.52
N VAL A 192 -6.09 0.56 -12.87
CA VAL A 192 -6.48 1.70 -12.01
C VAL A 192 -7.98 1.67 -11.74
N ILE A 193 -8.80 1.45 -12.79
CA ILE A 193 -10.26 1.34 -12.66
C ILE A 193 -10.65 0.15 -11.79
N LEU A 194 -10.08 -1.04 -12.04
CA LEU A 194 -10.37 -2.25 -11.25
C LEU A 194 -10.00 -2.06 -9.78
N MET A 195 -8.87 -1.46 -9.50
CA MET A 195 -8.46 -1.13 -8.13
C MET A 195 -9.42 -0.12 -7.50
N GLY A 196 -9.82 0.93 -8.22
CA GLY A 196 -10.79 1.91 -7.75
C GLY A 196 -12.14 1.31 -7.39
N LEU A 197 -12.66 0.41 -8.24
CA LEU A 197 -13.90 -0.32 -7.98
C LEU A 197 -13.78 -1.24 -6.75
N SER A 198 -12.67 -1.96 -6.62
CA SER A 198 -12.41 -2.84 -5.47
C SER A 198 -12.31 -2.05 -4.16
N HIS A 199 -11.64 -0.89 -4.18
CA HIS A 199 -11.56 0.01 -3.03
C HIS A 199 -12.93 0.57 -2.64
N SER A 200 -13.72 1.00 -3.61
CA SER A 200 -15.08 1.51 -3.39
C SER A 200 -15.98 0.44 -2.79
N ALA A 201 -15.92 -0.80 -3.31
CA ALA A 201 -16.67 -1.93 -2.76
C ALA A 201 -16.26 -2.22 -1.30
N HIS A 202 -14.94 -2.24 -1.00
CA HIS A 202 -14.45 -2.47 0.36
C HIS A 202 -14.95 -1.39 1.35
N ILE A 203 -14.87 -0.10 0.98
CA ILE A 203 -15.38 1.00 1.81
C ILE A 203 -16.89 0.89 1.98
N GLY A 204 -17.63 0.57 0.90
CA GLY A 204 -19.08 0.39 0.92
C GLY A 204 -19.52 -0.72 1.87
N VAL A 205 -18.87 -1.88 1.83
CA VAL A 205 -19.14 -3.00 2.75
C VAL A 205 -18.86 -2.59 4.20
N LYS A 206 -17.73 -1.92 4.46
CA LYS A 206 -17.39 -1.43 5.79
C LYS A 206 -18.45 -0.46 6.32
N TYR A 207 -18.88 0.49 5.50
CA TYR A 207 -19.93 1.46 5.86
C TYR A 207 -21.27 0.77 6.13
N ALA A 208 -21.72 -0.13 5.26
CA ALA A 208 -22.98 -0.86 5.40
C ALA A 208 -23.02 -1.68 6.71
N LYS A 209 -21.92 -2.36 7.06
CA LYS A 209 -21.85 -3.13 8.31
C LYS A 209 -21.98 -2.27 9.55
N VAL A 210 -21.32 -1.12 9.56
CA VAL A 210 -21.38 -0.17 10.69
C VAL A 210 -22.80 0.38 10.86
N THR A 211 -23.42 0.78 9.76
CA THR A 211 -24.79 1.31 9.79
C THR A 211 -25.81 0.26 10.25
N SER A 212 -25.64 -0.99 9.82
CA SER A 212 -26.51 -2.10 10.20
C SER A 212 -26.41 -2.48 11.70
N LYS A 213 -25.20 -2.37 12.29
CA LYS A 213 -25.02 -2.61 13.74
C LYS A 213 -25.73 -1.53 14.58
N ASN A 214 -25.68 -0.27 14.16
CA ASN A 214 -26.29 0.85 14.88
C ASN A 214 -27.82 0.92 14.73
N GLY A 215 -28.39 0.27 13.70
CA GLY A 215 -29.84 0.21 13.48
C GLY A 215 -30.56 -0.90 14.24
N LYS A 216 -29.86 -1.81 14.92
CA LYS A 216 -30.51 -2.83 15.76
C LYS A 216 -30.93 -2.19 17.09
N PRO A 217 -32.23 -2.20 17.43
CA PRO A 217 -32.66 -1.75 18.75
C PRO A 217 -31.94 -2.60 19.80
N SER A 218 -31.42 -1.92 20.83
CA SER A 218 -30.85 -2.60 21.99
C SER A 218 -31.85 -3.65 22.50
N PRO A 219 -31.44 -4.90 22.74
CA PRO A 219 -32.34 -5.89 23.33
C PRO A 219 -32.90 -5.29 24.61
N SER A 220 -34.24 -5.20 24.67
CA SER A 220 -34.92 -4.73 25.85
C SER A 220 -34.44 -5.52 27.08
N PRO A 221 -34.11 -4.85 28.19
CA PRO A 221 -33.65 -5.54 29.39
C PRO A 221 -34.66 -6.61 29.77
N PRO A 222 -34.23 -7.80 30.20
CA PRO A 222 -35.13 -8.86 30.59
C PRO A 222 -36.09 -8.30 31.68
N ILE A 223 -37.37 -8.43 31.38
CA ILE A 223 -38.42 -8.08 32.34
C ILE A 223 -38.30 -9.03 33.50
N THR A 224 -37.62 -8.63 34.56
CA THR A 224 -37.62 -9.37 35.82
C THR A 224 -39.02 -9.36 36.39
N PRO A 225 -39.74 -10.47 36.55
CA PRO A 225 -41.02 -10.47 37.18
C PRO A 225 -40.81 -10.01 38.64
N ARG A 226 -41.51 -8.92 39.00
CA ARG A 226 -41.58 -8.52 40.40
C ARG A 226 -42.41 -9.59 41.12
N VAL A 227 -41.76 -10.33 41.99
CA VAL A 227 -42.40 -11.22 42.98
C VAL A 227 -42.89 -10.38 44.14
#